data_33afea48f3294eef3742753524d26f52
#
_entry.id   33afea48f3294eef3742753524d26f52
#
_cell.length_a   1.000
_cell.length_b   1.000
_cell.length_c   1.000
_cell.angle_alpha   90.00
_cell.angle_beta   90.00
_cell.angle_gamma   90.00
#
_symmetry.space_group_name_H-M   'P 1'
#
loop_
_entity.id
_entity.type
_entity.pdbx_description
1 polymer ?
#
loop_
_entity_poly.entity_id
_entity_poly.type
_entity_poly.pdbx_seq_one_letter_code
_entity_poly.pdbx_strand_id
1 'polypeptide(L)'
;MADIDKALPNEVKKSIEIEGQEKAQEENIELQETLPEQGDTEITPTEDGGVEINFEPGAFNQAQSQNHYDNLAELLPEEILSPLGSELFANYTDYKSSRRDWERAYTQGLDLLGFKYEQKSEPFQGASGATHPVLAEAVTQFQALAYKELLPAQGPVRTQIIGATTPQKEQQSERVKEFMNYQLMDQMKEYEADFDQMLFYLPLAGSSFKKVYYDELLGRAVSKFVPADDLIVPYSATSLEDAESIIHRVKISENELRKQQVTGFYRDIELTPGYDNESDLDKKENELEGIRKSKNEDVFSLLECHVNLDLEGFEDRSPEGEPTGIKLPYIVTVEENSRSILSIRRNYEVGDEKRTKISYFVHFKFLPGLGFYGFGLIHMIGGLSRTATAALRSLLDAGTLSNLPAGFKQRGIRIRDDAQSIQPGEFRDVDAPGGNIRDSFMTLPFKEPSQTLLQLMGVVVQAGQRFASIADLQVGEGNQQAAVGTTVALLERGSRTMSAIHKRLYSSLKNEFRLLARVFKLYLPQEYPYDV
;
A
#
# COMPACT_ATOMS: atom_id res chain seq x y z
N MET A 1 -39.87 -1.43 13.90
CA MET A 1 -40.91 -1.26 12.84
C MET A 1 -42.35 -1.16 13.35
N ALA A 2 -42.63 -1.30 14.61
CA ALA A 2 -44.02 -1.25 15.14
C ALA A 2 -44.50 0.12 15.63
N ASP A 3 -43.64 1.14 15.76
CA ASP A 3 -44.01 2.45 16.34
C ASP A 3 -44.11 3.62 15.34
N ILE A 4 -43.70 3.45 14.09
CA ILE A 4 -43.76 4.49 13.05
C ILE A 4 -45.16 4.54 12.42
N ASP A 5 -45.89 3.45 12.45
CA ASP A 5 -47.23 3.33 11.83
C ASP A 5 -48.35 4.11 12.55
N LYS A 6 -48.10 4.61 13.77
CA LYS A 6 -49.07 5.34 14.55
C LYS A 6 -49.05 6.88 14.38
N ALA A 7 -48.02 7.39 13.71
CA ALA A 7 -47.75 8.82 13.63
C ALA A 7 -48.18 9.51 12.30
N LEU A 8 -48.62 8.75 11.30
CA LEU A 8 -48.99 9.32 10.00
C LEU A 8 -50.52 9.54 9.86
N PRO A 9 -50.99 10.68 9.35
CA PRO A 9 -52.37 10.93 9.03
C PRO A 9 -52.95 9.92 8.02
N ASN A 10 -54.21 9.54 8.18
CA ASN A 10 -54.88 8.55 7.33
C ASN A 10 -54.90 8.88 5.83
N GLU A 11 -54.83 10.16 5.46
CA GLU A 11 -54.75 10.56 4.05
C GLU A 11 -53.41 10.25 3.41
N VAL A 12 -52.30 10.35 4.16
CA VAL A 12 -50.95 9.97 3.67
C VAL A 12 -50.80 8.48 3.53
N LYS A 13 -51.43 7.69 4.40
CA LYS A 13 -51.43 6.21 4.28
C LYS A 13 -52.14 5.73 3.03
N LYS A 14 -53.24 6.39 2.65
CA LYS A 14 -53.98 6.06 1.43
C LYS A 14 -53.19 6.40 0.14
N SER A 15 -52.46 7.52 0.11
CA SER A 15 -51.65 7.88 -1.06
C SER A 15 -50.45 6.92 -1.24
N ILE A 16 -49.82 6.48 -0.15
CA ILE A 16 -48.72 5.49 -0.22
C ILE A 16 -49.22 4.11 -0.67
N GLU A 17 -50.40 3.67 -0.24
CA GLU A 17 -51.01 2.40 -0.70
C GLU A 17 -51.42 2.47 -2.19
N ILE A 18 -51.88 3.61 -2.70
CA ILE A 18 -52.26 3.80 -4.10
C ILE A 18 -50.99 3.79 -4.99
N GLU A 19 -49.94 4.55 -4.61
CA GLU A 19 -48.64 4.52 -5.32
C GLU A 19 -47.99 3.14 -5.32
N GLY A 20 -48.06 2.38 -4.21
CA GLY A 20 -47.54 1.02 -4.13
C GLY A 20 -48.31 0.03 -5.02
N GLN A 21 -49.61 0.24 -5.22
CA GLN A 21 -50.42 -0.61 -6.10
C GLN A 21 -50.24 -0.25 -7.57
N GLU A 22 -50.06 1.03 -7.92
CA GLU A 22 -49.76 1.48 -9.28
C GLU A 22 -48.37 0.98 -9.72
N LYS A 23 -47.34 1.12 -8.88
CA LYS A 23 -46.00 0.56 -9.19
C LYS A 23 -45.99 -0.97 -9.34
N ALA A 24 -46.74 -1.68 -8.49
CA ALA A 24 -46.84 -3.14 -8.61
C ALA A 24 -47.61 -3.59 -9.86
N GLN A 25 -48.53 -2.74 -10.39
CA GLN A 25 -49.20 -2.99 -11.66
C GLN A 25 -48.33 -2.66 -12.87
N GLU A 26 -47.54 -1.58 -12.80
CA GLU A 26 -46.57 -1.23 -13.84
C GLU A 26 -45.46 -2.28 -13.94
N GLU A 27 -44.87 -2.74 -12.83
CA GLU A 27 -43.90 -3.86 -12.83
C GLU A 27 -44.47 -5.16 -13.38
N ASN A 28 -45.77 -5.48 -13.11
CA ASN A 28 -46.40 -6.68 -13.70
C ASN A 28 -46.72 -6.53 -15.19
N ILE A 29 -46.92 -5.30 -15.70
CA ILE A 29 -47.14 -5.05 -17.10
C ILE A 29 -45.81 -5.12 -17.87
N GLU A 30 -44.71 -4.56 -17.33
CA GLU A 30 -43.37 -4.72 -17.92
C GLU A 30 -42.90 -6.16 -17.95
N LEU A 31 -43.18 -6.97 -16.90
CA LEU A 31 -42.85 -8.40 -16.87
C LEU A 31 -43.64 -9.23 -17.88
N GLN A 32 -44.81 -8.77 -18.35
CA GLN A 32 -45.57 -9.46 -19.39
C GLN A 32 -45.14 -9.06 -20.81
N GLU A 33 -44.59 -7.87 -21.02
CA GLU A 33 -44.10 -7.45 -22.37
C GLU A 33 -42.69 -7.94 -22.68
N THR A 34 -41.91 -8.43 -21.70
CA THR A 34 -40.54 -8.92 -21.90
C THR A 34 -40.39 -10.45 -21.95
N LEU A 35 -41.47 -11.20 -22.14
CA LEU A 35 -41.34 -12.60 -22.50
C LEU A 35 -40.84 -12.67 -23.93
N PRO A 36 -39.62 -13.19 -24.20
CA PRO A 36 -39.15 -13.37 -25.58
C PRO A 36 -40.08 -14.31 -26.32
N GLU A 37 -40.46 -13.93 -27.52
CA GLU A 37 -41.08 -14.84 -28.47
C GLU A 37 -40.29 -16.17 -28.47
N GLN A 38 -41.01 -17.28 -28.32
CA GLN A 38 -40.47 -18.63 -28.36
C GLN A 38 -39.62 -18.78 -29.63
N GLY A 39 -38.28 -18.74 -29.45
CA GLY A 39 -37.36 -19.20 -30.48
C GLY A 39 -37.62 -20.67 -30.78
N ASP A 40 -37.61 -21.03 -32.04
CA ASP A 40 -37.85 -22.37 -32.56
C ASP A 40 -36.98 -23.40 -31.81
N THR A 41 -37.57 -24.12 -30.87
CA THR A 41 -36.99 -25.30 -30.26
C THR A 41 -37.09 -26.45 -31.23
N GLU A 42 -36.00 -26.84 -31.85
CA GLU A 42 -35.94 -28.07 -32.66
C GLU A 42 -35.95 -29.28 -31.71
N ILE A 43 -37.09 -29.97 -31.74
CA ILE A 43 -37.30 -31.20 -30.95
C ILE A 43 -37.02 -32.37 -31.91
N THR A 44 -35.89 -33.07 -31.74
CA THR A 44 -35.57 -34.27 -32.52
C THR A 44 -35.90 -35.51 -31.68
N PRO A 45 -36.82 -36.39 -32.18
CA PRO A 45 -37.07 -37.68 -31.51
C PRO A 45 -35.89 -38.64 -31.75
N THR A 46 -35.37 -39.23 -30.69
CA THR A 46 -34.35 -40.28 -30.75
C THR A 46 -34.98 -41.65 -31.06
N GLU A 47 -34.22 -42.54 -31.71
CA GLU A 47 -34.69 -43.88 -32.14
C GLU A 47 -35.14 -44.78 -30.96
N ASP A 48 -34.78 -44.46 -29.72
CA ASP A 48 -35.15 -45.14 -28.47
C ASP A 48 -36.44 -44.59 -27.81
N GLY A 49 -37.18 -43.71 -28.46
CA GLY A 49 -38.43 -43.13 -27.95
C GLY A 49 -38.25 -42.02 -26.90
N GLY A 50 -37.01 -41.48 -26.77
CA GLY A 50 -36.68 -40.28 -26.00
C GLY A 50 -36.82 -39.03 -26.88
N VAL A 51 -36.88 -37.88 -26.25
CA VAL A 51 -36.93 -36.57 -26.90
C VAL A 51 -35.65 -35.80 -26.54
N GLU A 52 -34.79 -35.56 -27.51
CA GLU A 52 -33.62 -34.71 -27.34
C GLU A 52 -34.03 -33.26 -27.61
N ILE A 53 -34.02 -32.45 -26.57
CA ILE A 53 -34.27 -31.01 -26.67
C ILE A 53 -32.91 -30.34 -26.80
N ASN A 54 -32.56 -29.95 -28.01
CA ASN A 54 -31.33 -29.20 -28.27
C ASN A 54 -31.57 -27.74 -27.86
N PHE A 55 -31.11 -27.38 -26.66
CA PHE A 55 -30.91 -26.00 -26.30
C PHE A 55 -29.57 -25.58 -26.95
N GLU A 56 -29.59 -24.59 -27.85
CA GLU A 56 -28.35 -24.05 -28.40
C GLU A 56 -27.39 -23.67 -27.24
N PRO A 57 -26.20 -24.29 -27.15
CA PRO A 57 -25.26 -24.01 -26.03
C PRO A 57 -24.84 -22.54 -25.98
N GLY A 58 -24.87 -21.82 -27.10
CA GLY A 58 -24.57 -20.40 -27.19
C GLY A 58 -25.66 -19.47 -26.65
N ALA A 59 -26.95 -19.87 -26.71
CA ALA A 59 -28.07 -19.07 -26.21
C ALA A 59 -28.14 -19.12 -24.67
N PHE A 60 -27.73 -20.24 -24.06
CA PHE A 60 -27.77 -20.41 -22.58
C PHE A 60 -26.79 -19.49 -21.85
N ASN A 61 -25.61 -19.25 -22.43
CA ASN A 61 -24.61 -18.38 -21.82
C ASN A 61 -24.92 -16.87 -22.02
N GLN A 62 -25.62 -16.49 -23.10
CA GLN A 62 -26.01 -15.10 -23.35
C GLN A 62 -27.22 -14.65 -22.49
N ALA A 63 -28.14 -15.57 -22.15
CA ALA A 63 -29.31 -15.25 -21.33
C ALA A 63 -28.99 -15.06 -19.84
N GLN A 64 -27.89 -15.62 -19.33
CA GLN A 64 -27.53 -15.55 -17.91
C GLN A 64 -26.68 -14.32 -17.54
N SER A 65 -25.98 -13.69 -18.46
CA SER A 65 -25.17 -12.47 -18.18
C SER A 65 -25.90 -11.21 -18.68
N GLN A 66 -27.10 -10.97 -18.20
CA GLN A 66 -27.84 -9.73 -18.52
C GLN A 66 -27.23 -8.48 -17.90
N ASN A 67 -26.48 -8.61 -16.79
CA ASN A 67 -25.86 -7.48 -16.13
C ASN A 67 -24.35 -7.41 -16.37
N HIS A 68 -23.87 -6.24 -16.85
CA HIS A 68 -22.46 -6.00 -17.11
C HIS A 68 -21.58 -6.18 -15.84
N TYR A 69 -22.16 -5.98 -14.67
CA TYR A 69 -21.47 -6.02 -13.38
C TYR A 69 -21.49 -7.38 -12.69
N ASP A 70 -22.07 -8.42 -13.32
CA ASP A 70 -22.14 -9.76 -12.75
C ASP A 70 -20.75 -10.37 -12.54
N ASN A 71 -20.67 -11.26 -11.52
CA ASN A 71 -19.48 -12.05 -11.30
C ASN A 71 -19.43 -13.22 -12.30
N LEU A 72 -18.61 -13.09 -13.34
CA LEU A 72 -18.47 -14.11 -14.37
C LEU A 72 -17.91 -15.44 -13.86
N ALA A 73 -17.23 -15.43 -12.70
CA ALA A 73 -16.71 -16.65 -12.10
C ALA A 73 -17.82 -17.60 -11.62
N GLU A 74 -19.04 -17.12 -11.42
CA GLU A 74 -20.20 -17.98 -11.09
C GLU A 74 -20.77 -18.70 -12.33
N LEU A 75 -20.53 -18.14 -13.52
CA LEU A 75 -21.05 -18.62 -14.80
C LEU A 75 -20.08 -19.59 -15.50
N LEU A 76 -18.80 -19.52 -15.16
CA LEU A 76 -17.76 -20.32 -15.80
C LEU A 76 -17.55 -21.66 -15.08
N PRO A 77 -17.32 -22.75 -15.83
CA PRO A 77 -17.02 -24.04 -15.23
C PRO A 77 -15.62 -24.07 -14.59
N GLU A 78 -15.45 -24.91 -13.58
CA GLU A 78 -14.20 -25.05 -12.84
C GLU A 78 -13.02 -25.49 -13.73
N GLU A 79 -13.31 -26.16 -14.83
CA GLU A 79 -12.31 -26.58 -15.85
C GLU A 79 -11.61 -25.38 -16.50
N ILE A 80 -12.26 -24.21 -16.58
CA ILE A 80 -11.68 -22.96 -17.06
C ILE A 80 -11.07 -22.17 -15.90
N LEU A 81 -11.73 -22.13 -14.76
CA LEU A 81 -11.31 -21.32 -13.62
C LEU A 81 -10.01 -21.84 -12.95
N SER A 82 -9.86 -23.14 -12.77
CA SER A 82 -8.70 -23.71 -12.09
C SER A 82 -7.37 -23.50 -12.85
N PRO A 83 -7.28 -23.72 -14.17
CA PRO A 83 -6.07 -23.37 -14.93
C PRO A 83 -5.77 -21.86 -14.91
N LEU A 84 -6.81 -21.02 -15.07
CA LEU A 84 -6.65 -19.56 -15.03
C LEU A 84 -6.13 -19.07 -13.69
N GLY A 85 -6.66 -19.57 -12.57
CA GLY A 85 -6.17 -19.24 -11.23
C GLY A 85 -4.71 -19.64 -11.02
N SER A 86 -4.33 -20.82 -11.54
CA SER A 86 -2.95 -21.30 -11.47
C SER A 86 -1.99 -20.46 -12.34
N GLU A 87 -2.42 -20.03 -13.52
CA GLU A 87 -1.66 -19.14 -14.40
C GLU A 87 -1.43 -17.76 -13.77
N LEU A 88 -2.49 -17.15 -13.20
CA LEU A 88 -2.39 -15.85 -12.53
C LEU A 88 -1.47 -15.90 -11.31
N PHE A 89 -1.52 -17.00 -10.54
CA PHE A 89 -0.61 -17.20 -9.43
C PHE A 89 0.85 -17.40 -9.90
N ALA A 90 1.08 -18.12 -10.99
CA ALA A 90 2.40 -18.27 -11.59
C ALA A 90 2.97 -16.92 -12.05
N ASN A 91 2.15 -16.08 -12.70
CA ASN A 91 2.50 -14.72 -13.10
C ASN A 91 2.85 -13.84 -11.88
N TYR A 92 2.06 -13.91 -10.81
CA TYR A 92 2.36 -13.23 -9.55
C TYR A 92 3.73 -13.61 -9.01
N THR A 93 4.03 -14.91 -8.96
CA THR A 93 5.31 -15.43 -8.44
C THR A 93 6.50 -14.98 -9.30
N ASP A 94 6.35 -14.99 -10.61
CA ASP A 94 7.38 -14.54 -11.56
C ASP A 94 7.63 -13.03 -11.42
N TYR A 95 6.58 -12.21 -11.42
CA TYR A 95 6.72 -10.74 -11.26
C TYR A 95 7.31 -10.37 -9.90
N LYS A 96 6.94 -11.06 -8.82
CA LYS A 96 7.53 -10.89 -7.50
C LYS A 96 9.01 -11.26 -7.50
N SER A 97 9.37 -12.35 -8.17
CA SER A 97 10.79 -12.77 -8.29
C SER A 97 11.63 -11.76 -9.05
N SER A 98 11.07 -11.09 -10.06
CA SER A 98 11.77 -10.08 -10.87
C SER A 98 12.21 -8.84 -10.08
N ARG A 99 11.53 -8.51 -8.98
CA ARG A 99 11.86 -7.36 -8.10
C ARG A 99 12.54 -7.75 -6.78
N ARG A 100 12.95 -9.00 -6.62
CA ARG A 100 13.52 -9.55 -5.38
C ARG A 100 14.71 -8.76 -4.84
N ASP A 101 15.55 -8.22 -5.72
CA ASP A 101 16.71 -7.41 -5.30
C ASP A 101 16.28 -6.05 -4.75
N TRP A 102 15.23 -5.45 -5.28
CA TRP A 102 14.62 -4.24 -4.74
C TRP A 102 14.02 -4.51 -3.34
N GLU A 103 13.25 -5.58 -3.17
CA GLU A 103 12.68 -5.97 -1.86
C GLU A 103 13.78 -6.23 -0.84
N ARG A 104 14.86 -6.91 -1.22
CA ARG A 104 16.00 -7.16 -0.33
C ARG A 104 16.71 -5.87 0.08
N ALA A 105 16.93 -4.95 -0.85
CA ALA A 105 17.53 -3.65 -0.56
C ALA A 105 16.65 -2.83 0.39
N TYR A 106 15.34 -2.86 0.19
CA TYR A 106 14.37 -2.18 1.06
C TYR A 106 14.35 -2.81 2.46
N THR A 107 14.24 -4.13 2.59
CA THR A 107 14.27 -4.85 3.88
C THR A 107 15.55 -4.55 4.68
N GLN A 108 16.71 -4.55 4.02
CA GLN A 108 17.98 -4.18 4.66
C GLN A 108 18.04 -2.69 5.04
N GLY A 109 17.37 -1.86 4.29
CA GLY A 109 17.27 -0.43 4.55
C GLY A 109 16.45 -0.08 5.77
N LEU A 110 15.42 -0.87 6.07
CA LEU A 110 14.57 -0.68 7.25
C LEU A 110 15.36 -0.80 8.57
N ASP A 111 16.40 -1.64 8.63
CA ASP A 111 17.30 -1.72 9.80
C ASP A 111 18.00 -0.39 10.13
N LEU A 112 18.17 0.48 9.13
CA LEU A 112 18.86 1.76 9.28
C LEU A 112 17.98 2.86 9.89
N LEU A 113 16.68 2.61 10.07
CA LEU A 113 15.78 3.53 10.78
C LEU A 113 16.13 3.61 12.28
N GLY A 114 16.64 2.53 12.86
CA GLY A 114 17.08 2.52 14.25
C GLY A 114 15.96 2.56 15.28
N PHE A 115 14.73 2.20 14.92
CA PHE A 115 13.58 2.18 15.84
C PHE A 115 13.64 1.06 16.86
N LYS A 116 14.46 0.04 16.60
CA LYS A 116 14.68 -1.08 17.50
C LYS A 116 16.09 -1.06 18.05
N TYR A 117 16.22 -1.12 19.38
CA TYR A 117 17.49 -1.32 20.03
C TYR A 117 17.83 -2.81 20.05
N GLU A 118 18.92 -3.20 19.38
CA GLU A 118 19.42 -4.56 19.36
C GLU A 118 20.58 -4.73 20.34
N GLN A 119 20.49 -5.72 21.23
CA GLN A 119 21.66 -6.16 21.96
C GLN A 119 22.49 -7.08 21.06
N LYS A 120 23.73 -6.68 20.77
CA LYS A 120 24.63 -7.49 19.97
C LYS A 120 25.55 -8.34 20.84
N SER A 121 25.76 -9.57 20.39
CA SER A 121 26.75 -10.49 20.98
C SER A 121 28.08 -10.50 20.24
N GLU A 122 28.15 -9.88 19.06
CA GLU A 122 29.34 -9.77 18.21
C GLU A 122 29.74 -8.30 18.04
N PRO A 123 31.04 -7.95 18.04
CA PRO A 123 32.23 -8.83 18.19
C PRO A 123 32.50 -9.35 19.61
N PHE A 124 31.77 -8.89 20.60
CA PHE A 124 31.82 -9.38 21.99
C PHE A 124 30.46 -9.21 22.67
N GLN A 125 30.20 -9.95 23.70
CA GLN A 125 28.93 -9.88 24.44
C GLN A 125 28.76 -8.52 25.10
N GLY A 126 27.67 -7.80 24.74
CA GLY A 126 27.43 -6.41 25.15
C GLY A 126 27.98 -5.35 24.21
N ALA A 127 28.36 -5.73 22.99
CA ALA A 127 28.69 -4.80 21.92
C ALA A 127 27.53 -3.86 21.59
N SER A 128 27.84 -2.65 21.12
CA SER A 128 26.84 -1.63 20.85
C SER A 128 25.91 -2.00 19.70
N GLY A 129 24.60 -1.96 19.96
CA GLY A 129 23.53 -2.08 18.97
C GLY A 129 23.01 -0.74 18.43
N ALA A 130 23.63 0.39 18.82
CA ALA A 130 23.17 1.72 18.44
C ALA A 130 23.16 1.90 16.91
N THR A 131 22.13 2.57 16.40
CA THR A 131 22.00 2.95 14.98
C THR A 131 21.99 4.47 14.87
N HIS A 132 22.75 5.01 13.92
CA HIS A 132 22.79 6.46 13.70
C HIS A 132 21.51 6.90 12.97
N PRO A 133 20.73 7.88 13.48
CA PRO A 133 19.38 8.16 13.00
C PRO A 133 19.29 9.03 11.73
N VAL A 134 20.35 9.15 10.93
CA VAL A 134 20.36 10.00 9.72
C VAL A 134 19.21 9.72 8.76
N LEU A 135 18.87 8.43 8.55
CA LEU A 135 17.79 8.05 7.66
C LEU A 135 16.42 8.40 8.28
N ALA A 136 16.22 8.09 9.55
CA ALA A 136 14.98 8.41 10.26
C ALA A 136 14.72 9.92 10.32
N GLU A 137 15.76 10.72 10.60
CA GLU A 137 15.70 12.18 10.57
C GLU A 137 15.26 12.69 9.19
N ALA A 138 15.86 12.16 8.11
CA ALA A 138 15.53 12.56 6.75
C ALA A 138 14.06 12.27 6.39
N VAL A 139 13.57 11.08 6.76
CA VAL A 139 12.20 10.65 6.48
C VAL A 139 11.19 11.48 7.25
N THR A 140 11.39 11.67 8.55
CA THR A 140 10.46 12.43 9.40
C THR A 140 10.40 13.90 9.03
N GLN A 141 11.52 14.51 8.64
CA GLN A 141 11.54 15.89 8.16
C GLN A 141 10.78 16.03 6.83
N PHE A 142 11.00 15.09 5.89
CA PHE A 142 10.25 15.09 4.65
C PHE A 142 8.75 14.97 4.90
N GLN A 143 8.34 13.99 5.73
CA GLN A 143 6.94 13.78 6.09
C GLN A 143 6.31 15.06 6.65
N ALA A 144 6.92 15.67 7.65
CA ALA A 144 6.40 16.88 8.30
C ALA A 144 6.23 18.06 7.33
N LEU A 145 7.17 18.26 6.42
CA LEU A 145 7.12 19.32 5.42
C LEU A 145 6.07 19.04 4.34
N ALA A 146 6.08 17.81 3.81
CA ALA A 146 5.16 17.39 2.75
C ALA A 146 3.70 17.37 3.24
N TYR A 147 3.45 16.88 4.44
CA TYR A 147 2.12 16.84 5.03
C TYR A 147 1.49 18.24 5.10
N LYS A 148 2.22 19.21 5.65
CA LYS A 148 1.74 20.59 5.76
C LYS A 148 1.46 21.25 4.41
N GLU A 149 2.28 20.96 3.39
CA GLU A 149 2.17 21.58 2.07
C GLU A 149 1.09 20.90 1.21
N LEU A 150 1.00 19.57 1.23
CA LEU A 150 0.11 18.80 0.36
C LEU A 150 -1.31 18.67 0.91
N LEU A 151 -1.48 18.75 2.24
CA LEU A 151 -2.77 18.64 2.91
C LEU A 151 -3.07 19.92 3.75
N PRO A 152 -3.38 21.06 3.10
CA PRO A 152 -3.73 22.26 3.82
C PRO A 152 -5.10 22.11 4.51
N ALA A 153 -5.32 22.82 5.63
CA ALA A 153 -6.55 22.74 6.44
C ALA A 153 -7.85 23.04 5.67
N GLN A 154 -7.77 23.76 4.55
CA GLN A 154 -8.93 24.06 3.68
C GLN A 154 -9.18 22.96 2.64
N GLY A 155 -8.45 21.86 2.70
CA GLY A 155 -8.47 20.76 1.74
C GLY A 155 -7.50 20.95 0.56
N PRO A 156 -7.04 19.83 -0.01
CA PRO A 156 -6.01 19.83 -1.05
C PRO A 156 -6.56 20.11 -2.46
N VAL A 157 -7.87 20.01 -2.68
CA VAL A 157 -8.46 20.13 -4.02
C VAL A 157 -8.53 21.58 -4.46
N ARG A 158 -7.99 21.84 -5.64
CA ARG A 158 -8.12 23.11 -6.36
C ARG A 158 -8.65 22.85 -7.75
N THR A 159 -9.58 23.68 -8.18
CA THR A 159 -10.20 23.60 -9.50
C THR A 159 -9.58 24.65 -10.43
N GLN A 160 -9.47 24.31 -11.71
CA GLN A 160 -8.99 25.22 -12.76
C GLN A 160 -9.97 25.17 -13.93
N ILE A 161 -10.46 26.34 -14.33
CA ILE A 161 -11.33 26.48 -15.51
C ILE A 161 -10.47 26.47 -16.76
N ILE A 162 -10.78 25.57 -17.69
CA ILE A 162 -10.11 25.49 -19.00
C ILE A 162 -11.00 26.18 -20.03
N GLY A 163 -10.44 27.14 -20.74
CA GLY A 163 -11.15 27.94 -21.76
C GLY A 163 -11.69 29.26 -21.21
N ALA A 164 -12.75 29.81 -21.87
CA ALA A 164 -13.32 31.09 -21.49
C ALA A 164 -13.98 31.04 -20.11
N THR A 165 -13.60 31.96 -19.24
CA THR A 165 -14.14 32.12 -17.90
C THR A 165 -15.47 32.88 -17.95
N THR A 166 -16.50 32.33 -17.34
CA THR A 166 -17.80 32.98 -17.15
C THR A 166 -18.19 32.91 -15.67
N PRO A 167 -18.98 33.86 -15.15
CA PRO A 167 -19.40 33.83 -13.74
C PRO A 167 -20.08 32.54 -13.31
N GLN A 168 -20.81 31.88 -14.21
CA GLN A 168 -21.46 30.59 -13.96
C GLN A 168 -20.44 29.47 -13.82
N LYS A 169 -19.40 29.45 -14.65
CA LYS A 169 -18.31 28.45 -14.55
C LYS A 169 -17.47 28.66 -13.29
N GLU A 170 -17.27 29.90 -12.86
CA GLU A 170 -16.58 30.21 -11.59
C GLU A 170 -17.36 29.66 -10.40
N GLN A 171 -18.66 29.89 -10.33
CA GLN A 171 -19.52 29.35 -9.29
C GLN A 171 -19.57 27.81 -9.31
N GLN A 172 -19.61 27.22 -10.48
CA GLN A 172 -19.54 25.76 -10.64
C GLN A 172 -18.20 25.20 -10.15
N SER A 173 -17.11 25.86 -10.52
CA SER A 173 -15.76 25.49 -10.12
C SER A 173 -15.59 25.54 -8.61
N GLU A 174 -16.10 26.58 -7.95
CA GLU A 174 -16.04 26.70 -6.50
C GLU A 174 -16.87 25.62 -5.80
N ARG A 175 -18.09 25.36 -6.24
CA ARG A 175 -18.94 24.27 -5.70
C ARG A 175 -18.28 22.90 -5.84
N VAL A 176 -17.65 22.59 -6.98
CA VAL A 176 -16.91 21.32 -7.18
C VAL A 176 -15.73 21.22 -6.22
N LYS A 177 -14.99 22.31 -6.03
CA LYS A 177 -13.86 22.37 -5.09
C LYS A 177 -14.34 22.13 -3.65
N GLU A 178 -15.37 22.84 -3.19
CA GLU A 178 -15.95 22.69 -1.85
C GLU A 178 -16.47 21.27 -1.62
N PHE A 179 -17.23 20.75 -2.58
CA PHE A 179 -17.77 19.40 -2.50
C PHE A 179 -16.69 18.33 -2.42
N MET A 180 -15.66 18.40 -3.28
CA MET A 180 -14.58 17.43 -3.27
C MET A 180 -13.73 17.51 -1.97
N ASN A 181 -13.49 18.71 -1.46
CA ASN A 181 -12.80 18.88 -0.19
C ASN A 181 -13.63 18.34 0.98
N TYR A 182 -14.93 18.58 0.99
CA TYR A 182 -15.84 18.00 1.98
C TYR A 182 -15.82 16.46 1.93
N GLN A 183 -15.88 15.86 0.75
CA GLN A 183 -15.79 14.40 0.60
C GLN A 183 -14.46 13.84 1.14
N LEU A 184 -13.35 14.52 0.86
CA LEU A 184 -12.02 14.08 1.28
C LEU A 184 -11.76 14.26 2.77
N MET A 185 -12.14 15.42 3.34
CA MET A 185 -11.73 15.80 4.69
C MET A 185 -12.75 15.38 5.76
N ASP A 186 -14.05 15.30 5.40
CA ASP A 186 -15.12 15.01 6.37
C ASP A 186 -15.73 13.61 6.17
N GLN A 187 -15.95 13.18 4.94
CA GLN A 187 -16.59 11.90 4.66
C GLN A 187 -15.61 10.72 4.67
N MET A 188 -14.41 10.89 4.11
CA MET A 188 -13.35 9.89 4.10
C MET A 188 -12.47 10.03 5.35
N LYS A 189 -12.97 9.54 6.49
CA LYS A 189 -12.30 9.69 7.81
C LYS A 189 -10.88 9.14 7.87
N GLU A 190 -10.59 8.13 7.05
CA GLU A 190 -9.28 7.49 6.94
C GLU A 190 -8.30 8.25 6.04
N TYR A 191 -8.77 9.17 5.21
CA TYR A 191 -7.95 9.78 4.15
C TYR A 191 -6.69 10.48 4.68
N GLU A 192 -6.84 11.24 5.75
CA GLU A 192 -5.75 12.01 6.38
C GLU A 192 -4.70 11.08 6.99
N ALA A 193 -5.13 10.06 7.75
CA ALA A 193 -4.24 9.09 8.38
C ALA A 193 -3.49 8.24 7.34
N ASP A 194 -4.20 7.75 6.33
CA ASP A 194 -3.62 6.99 5.21
C ASP A 194 -2.61 7.82 4.41
N PHE A 195 -2.90 9.11 4.22
CA PHE A 195 -2.02 10.02 3.51
C PHE A 195 -0.73 10.31 4.31
N ASP A 196 -0.85 10.51 5.61
CA ASP A 196 0.30 10.71 6.50
C ASP A 196 1.21 9.47 6.53
N GLN A 197 0.62 8.27 6.64
CA GLN A 197 1.35 7.01 6.54
C GLN A 197 2.05 6.86 5.19
N MET A 198 1.38 7.20 4.10
CA MET A 198 1.97 7.21 2.76
C MET A 198 3.17 8.16 2.67
N LEU A 199 3.09 9.35 3.28
CA LEU A 199 4.19 10.33 3.27
C LEU A 199 5.40 9.88 4.09
N PHE A 200 5.22 9.01 5.09
CA PHE A 200 6.31 8.36 5.79
C PHE A 200 6.94 7.24 4.94
N TYR A 201 6.11 6.41 4.32
CA TYR A 201 6.54 5.26 3.52
C TYR A 201 7.22 5.66 2.20
N LEU A 202 6.67 6.65 1.50
CA LEU A 202 7.14 7.06 0.17
C LEU A 202 8.62 7.43 0.10
N PRO A 203 9.18 8.26 1.00
CA PRO A 203 10.60 8.58 0.97
C PRO A 203 11.50 7.37 1.28
N LEU A 204 11.02 6.38 2.03
CA LEU A 204 11.76 5.15 2.31
C LEU A 204 11.86 4.26 1.08
N ALA A 205 10.73 3.80 0.58
CA ALA A 205 10.64 2.82 -0.51
C ALA A 205 10.88 3.46 -1.90
N GLY A 206 10.60 4.76 -2.05
CA GLY A 206 10.71 5.49 -3.31
C GLY A 206 9.48 5.42 -4.19
N SER A 207 8.57 4.49 -3.94
CA SER A 207 7.28 4.34 -4.60
C SER A 207 6.20 4.01 -3.59
N SER A 208 5.02 4.54 -3.80
CA SER A 208 3.78 4.17 -3.10
C SER A 208 2.61 4.33 -4.05
N PHE A 209 1.49 3.73 -3.69
CA PHE A 209 0.30 3.77 -4.52
C PHE A 209 -0.91 4.17 -3.68
N LYS A 210 -1.93 4.69 -4.35
CA LYS A 210 -3.27 4.82 -3.80
C LYS A 210 -4.26 4.10 -4.70
N LYS A 211 -5.18 3.34 -4.10
CA LYS A 211 -6.30 2.70 -4.78
C LYS A 211 -7.56 3.51 -4.54
N VAL A 212 -8.18 3.96 -5.62
CA VAL A 212 -9.40 4.77 -5.60
C VAL A 212 -10.57 3.93 -6.12
N TYR A 213 -11.59 3.73 -5.29
CA TYR A 213 -12.77 2.94 -5.64
C TYR A 213 -13.99 3.37 -4.81
N TYR A 214 -15.16 2.88 -5.18
CA TYR A 214 -16.37 2.99 -4.37
C TYR A 214 -16.53 1.72 -3.55
N ASP A 215 -16.73 1.88 -2.25
CA ASP A 215 -16.97 0.76 -1.34
C ASP A 215 -18.47 0.67 -1.05
N GLU A 216 -19.10 -0.38 -1.55
CA GLU A 216 -20.55 -0.59 -1.43
C GLU A 216 -20.95 -0.88 0.03
N LEU A 217 -20.09 -1.53 0.81
CA LEU A 217 -20.37 -1.81 2.22
C LEU A 217 -20.31 -0.56 3.08
N LEU A 218 -19.40 0.36 2.74
CA LEU A 218 -19.29 1.66 3.40
C LEU A 218 -20.22 2.72 2.80
N GLY A 219 -20.76 2.48 1.60
CA GLY A 219 -21.63 3.41 0.87
C GLY A 219 -20.95 4.71 0.47
N ARG A 220 -19.62 4.72 0.27
CA ARG A 220 -18.84 5.91 -0.05
C ARG A 220 -17.58 5.60 -0.87
N ALA A 221 -17.04 6.64 -1.50
CA ALA A 221 -15.74 6.53 -2.15
C ALA A 221 -14.62 6.36 -1.12
N VAL A 222 -13.58 5.64 -1.50
CA VAL A 222 -12.39 5.35 -0.70
C VAL A 222 -11.14 5.59 -1.54
N SER A 223 -10.13 6.21 -0.93
CA SER A 223 -8.79 6.35 -1.50
C SER A 223 -7.78 5.81 -0.49
N LYS A 224 -7.40 4.54 -0.64
CA LYS A 224 -6.59 3.80 0.32
C LYS A 224 -5.13 3.76 -0.10
N PHE A 225 -4.23 3.94 0.85
CA PHE A 225 -2.80 3.75 0.66
C PHE A 225 -2.49 2.26 0.40
N VAL A 226 -1.63 2.02 -0.58
CA VAL A 226 -1.11 0.70 -0.95
C VAL A 226 0.41 0.78 -0.98
N PRO A 227 1.11 0.03 -0.12
CA PRO A 227 2.56 -0.08 -0.13
C PRO A 227 3.09 -0.63 -1.45
N ALA A 228 4.34 -0.32 -1.79
CA ALA A 228 4.94 -0.79 -3.04
C ALA A 228 5.16 -2.31 -3.07
N ASP A 229 5.23 -2.95 -1.91
CA ASP A 229 5.36 -4.41 -1.79
C ASP A 229 4.06 -5.16 -2.11
N ASP A 230 2.90 -4.52 -1.90
CA ASP A 230 1.59 -5.11 -2.19
C ASP A 230 1.12 -4.87 -3.63
N LEU A 231 1.77 -4.00 -4.42
CA LEU A 231 1.45 -3.79 -5.83
C LEU A 231 2.56 -4.31 -6.73
N ILE A 232 2.24 -5.31 -7.53
CA ILE A 232 3.19 -6.05 -8.35
C ILE A 232 2.82 -5.88 -9.81
N VAL A 233 3.83 -5.61 -10.64
CA VAL A 233 3.69 -5.43 -12.10
C VAL A 233 4.72 -6.26 -12.85
N PRO A 234 4.50 -6.58 -14.14
CA PRO A 234 5.49 -7.24 -14.98
C PRO A 234 6.80 -6.44 -15.07
N TYR A 235 7.90 -7.13 -15.28
CA TYR A 235 9.23 -6.50 -15.47
C TYR A 235 9.25 -5.46 -16.62
N SER A 236 8.47 -5.71 -17.67
CA SER A 236 8.38 -4.83 -18.85
C SER A 236 7.62 -3.54 -18.61
N ALA A 237 6.86 -3.43 -17.52
CA ALA A 237 6.03 -2.26 -17.23
C ALA A 237 6.90 -1.02 -16.94
N THR A 238 6.52 0.12 -17.51
CA THR A 238 7.14 1.44 -17.25
C THR A 238 6.20 2.36 -16.49
N SER A 239 4.89 2.20 -16.69
CA SER A 239 3.82 2.95 -16.00
C SER A 239 2.65 2.03 -15.67
N LEU A 240 1.69 2.51 -14.86
CA LEU A 240 0.44 1.79 -14.58
C LEU A 240 -0.46 1.69 -15.83
N GLU A 241 -0.35 2.66 -16.72
CA GLU A 241 -1.13 2.72 -17.94
C GLU A 241 -0.66 1.67 -18.97
N ASP A 242 0.67 1.49 -19.09
CA ASP A 242 1.28 0.53 -20.03
C ASP A 242 1.33 -0.90 -19.48
N ALA A 243 1.11 -1.08 -18.18
CA ALA A 243 1.18 -2.40 -17.57
C ALA A 243 0.06 -3.31 -18.10
N GLU A 244 0.45 -4.44 -18.71
CA GLU A 244 -0.49 -5.47 -19.17
C GLU A 244 -1.22 -6.14 -18.01
N SER A 245 -0.54 -6.26 -16.87
CA SER A 245 -1.06 -6.83 -15.64
C SER A 245 -0.64 -5.99 -14.43
N ILE A 246 -1.58 -5.79 -13.50
CA ILE A 246 -1.31 -5.18 -12.19
C ILE A 246 -1.92 -6.11 -11.16
N ILE A 247 -1.11 -6.61 -10.24
CA ILE A 247 -1.54 -7.52 -9.19
C ILE A 247 -1.43 -6.80 -7.85
N HIS A 248 -2.54 -6.69 -7.15
CA HIS A 248 -2.64 -6.10 -5.82
C HIS A 248 -2.91 -7.19 -4.80
N ARG A 249 -1.98 -7.37 -3.85
CA ARG A 249 -2.14 -8.30 -2.74
C ARG A 249 -2.95 -7.63 -1.63
N VAL A 250 -4.07 -8.24 -1.25
CA VAL A 250 -4.98 -7.73 -0.23
C VAL A 250 -5.09 -8.76 0.89
N LYS A 251 -4.85 -8.34 2.14
CA LYS A 251 -5.08 -9.17 3.31
C LYS A 251 -6.49 -8.88 3.84
N ILE A 252 -7.30 -9.91 4.00
CA ILE A 252 -8.70 -9.82 4.43
C ILE A 252 -8.97 -10.80 5.57
N SER A 253 -9.77 -10.38 6.56
CA SER A 253 -10.21 -11.26 7.64
C SER A 253 -11.28 -12.23 7.17
N GLU A 254 -11.44 -13.36 7.86
CA GLU A 254 -12.48 -14.35 7.56
C GLU A 254 -13.89 -13.73 7.54
N ASN A 255 -14.20 -12.89 8.51
CA ASN A 255 -15.50 -12.24 8.59
C ASN A 255 -15.77 -11.29 7.41
N GLU A 256 -14.75 -10.56 6.97
CA GLU A 256 -14.87 -9.66 5.82
C GLU A 256 -15.01 -10.46 4.52
N LEU A 257 -14.24 -11.54 4.37
CA LEU A 257 -14.39 -12.47 3.25
C LEU A 257 -15.81 -13.03 3.19
N ARG A 258 -16.34 -13.47 4.34
CA ARG A 258 -17.70 -14.03 4.42
C ARG A 258 -18.78 -13.01 4.07
N LYS A 259 -18.62 -11.76 4.50
CA LYS A 259 -19.53 -10.67 4.07
C LYS A 259 -19.54 -10.51 2.55
N GLN A 260 -18.37 -10.52 1.92
CA GLN A 260 -18.24 -10.39 0.47
C GLN A 260 -18.84 -11.59 -0.28
N GLN A 261 -18.78 -12.79 0.31
CA GLN A 261 -19.45 -13.98 -0.24
C GLN A 261 -20.97 -13.88 -0.12
N VAL A 262 -21.49 -13.49 1.05
CA VAL A 262 -22.94 -13.36 1.30
C VAL A 262 -23.57 -12.26 0.41
N THR A 263 -22.84 -11.18 0.13
CA THR A 263 -23.32 -10.13 -0.77
C THR A 263 -23.24 -10.50 -2.26
N GLY A 264 -22.70 -11.68 -2.61
CA GLY A 264 -22.52 -12.10 -4.01
C GLY A 264 -21.38 -11.36 -4.72
N PHE A 265 -20.52 -10.65 -3.97
CA PHE A 265 -19.33 -10.04 -4.56
C PHE A 265 -18.28 -11.09 -4.89
N TYR A 266 -18.09 -12.07 -4.01
CA TYR A 266 -17.26 -13.26 -4.21
C TYR A 266 -18.11 -14.52 -4.27
N ARG A 267 -17.61 -15.54 -4.97
CA ARG A 267 -18.21 -16.88 -4.99
C ARG A 267 -18.24 -17.47 -3.58
N ASP A 268 -19.33 -18.14 -3.23
CA ASP A 268 -19.46 -18.85 -1.95
C ASP A 268 -18.75 -20.22 -2.02
N ILE A 269 -17.46 -20.23 -1.75
CA ILE A 269 -16.61 -21.43 -1.69
C ILE A 269 -15.93 -21.50 -0.34
N GLU A 270 -15.73 -22.71 0.16
CA GLU A 270 -14.97 -22.94 1.40
C GLU A 270 -13.49 -22.77 1.14
N LEU A 271 -12.87 -21.87 1.89
CA LEU A 271 -11.45 -21.59 1.83
C LEU A 271 -10.78 -21.94 3.15
N THR A 272 -9.56 -22.42 3.09
CA THR A 272 -8.75 -22.70 4.28
C THR A 272 -7.74 -21.58 4.48
N PRO A 273 -7.67 -20.96 5.66
CA PRO A 273 -6.68 -19.94 5.95
C PRO A 273 -5.26 -20.46 5.68
N GLY A 274 -4.44 -19.65 5.02
CA GLY A 274 -3.07 -20.03 4.71
C GLY A 274 -2.16 -19.97 5.94
N TYR A 275 -1.39 -21.01 6.15
CA TYR A 275 -0.31 -21.01 7.11
C TYR A 275 0.93 -20.33 6.46
N ASP A 276 1.34 -19.19 7.02
CA ASP A 276 2.69 -18.61 6.86
C ASP A 276 3.07 -18.05 5.48
N ASN A 277 2.20 -17.21 4.90
CA ASN A 277 2.53 -16.46 3.67
C ASN A 277 3.20 -15.10 3.94
N GLU A 278 3.79 -14.90 5.13
CA GLU A 278 4.53 -13.67 5.42
C GLU A 278 5.84 -13.63 4.61
N SER A 279 6.01 -12.59 3.82
CA SER A 279 7.28 -12.32 3.15
C SER A 279 8.35 -11.92 4.17
N ASP A 280 9.64 -11.99 3.77
CA ASP A 280 10.73 -11.50 4.64
C ASP A 280 10.57 -10.02 4.97
N LEU A 281 9.94 -9.26 4.10
CA LEU A 281 9.61 -7.85 4.32
C LEU A 281 8.49 -7.70 5.36
N ASP A 282 7.37 -8.43 5.24
CA ASP A 282 6.29 -8.43 6.24
C ASP A 282 6.83 -8.76 7.64
N LYS A 283 7.71 -9.79 7.74
CA LYS A 283 8.36 -10.17 9.00
C LYS A 283 9.21 -9.03 9.57
N LYS A 284 9.91 -8.31 8.69
CA LYS A 284 10.79 -7.21 9.12
C LYS A 284 10.00 -6.00 9.59
N GLU A 285 8.93 -5.64 8.91
CA GLU A 285 8.02 -4.57 9.30
C GLU A 285 7.36 -4.88 10.65
N ASN A 286 6.80 -6.08 10.82
CA ASN A 286 6.24 -6.56 12.09
C ASN A 286 7.28 -6.53 13.23
N GLU A 287 8.53 -6.88 12.93
CA GLU A 287 9.63 -6.82 13.91
C GLU A 287 9.93 -5.38 14.36
N LEU A 288 9.94 -4.41 13.42
CA LEU A 288 10.18 -2.99 13.73
C LEU A 288 9.02 -2.37 14.50
N GLU A 289 7.80 -2.72 14.19
CA GLU A 289 6.60 -2.29 14.90
C GLU A 289 6.43 -2.98 16.27
N GLY A 290 7.20 -4.05 16.52
CA GLY A 290 7.08 -4.84 17.74
C GLY A 290 5.84 -5.73 17.78
N ILE A 291 5.22 -5.95 16.64
CA ILE A 291 4.01 -6.78 16.46
C ILE A 291 4.42 -8.22 16.14
N ARG A 292 3.65 -9.16 16.62
CA ARG A 292 3.78 -10.58 16.25
C ARG A 292 2.44 -11.08 15.76
N LYS A 293 2.46 -11.79 14.65
CA LYS A 293 1.27 -12.45 14.11
C LYS A 293 0.63 -13.33 15.19
N SER A 294 -0.66 -13.12 15.42
CA SER A 294 -1.45 -14.00 16.30
C SER A 294 -1.66 -15.35 15.63
N LYS A 295 -1.54 -16.42 16.40
CA LYS A 295 -1.80 -17.79 15.88
C LYS A 295 -3.28 -18.06 15.61
N ASN A 296 -4.16 -17.22 16.12
CA ASN A 296 -5.62 -17.39 16.07
C ASN A 296 -6.28 -16.38 15.12
N GLU A 297 -5.51 -15.62 14.35
CA GLU A 297 -6.05 -14.74 13.31
C GLU A 297 -6.07 -15.48 11.98
N ASP A 298 -7.26 -15.79 11.51
CA ASP A 298 -7.50 -16.34 10.18
C ASP A 298 -7.55 -15.19 9.18
N VAL A 299 -6.41 -14.94 8.55
CA VAL A 299 -6.23 -13.91 7.52
C VAL A 299 -6.02 -14.59 6.18
N PHE A 300 -6.85 -14.19 5.20
CA PHE A 300 -6.73 -14.64 3.82
C PHE A 300 -5.94 -13.64 3.01
N SER A 301 -5.05 -14.13 2.14
CA SER A 301 -4.33 -13.32 1.18
C SER A 301 -4.98 -13.46 -0.19
N LEU A 302 -5.53 -12.37 -0.70
CA LEU A 302 -6.18 -12.29 -2.00
C LEU A 302 -5.30 -11.55 -2.98
N LEU A 303 -5.24 -12.05 -4.20
CA LEU A 303 -4.56 -11.43 -5.33
C LEU A 303 -5.61 -10.84 -6.27
N GLU A 304 -5.74 -9.54 -6.27
CA GLU A 304 -6.60 -8.79 -7.20
C GLU A 304 -5.80 -8.49 -8.48
N CYS A 305 -6.06 -9.25 -9.52
CA CYS A 305 -5.33 -9.21 -10.78
C CYS A 305 -6.11 -8.37 -11.80
N HIS A 306 -5.60 -7.21 -12.16
CA HIS A 306 -6.10 -6.39 -13.27
C HIS A 306 -5.38 -6.83 -14.55
N VAL A 307 -6.02 -7.64 -15.37
CA VAL A 307 -5.41 -8.33 -16.52
C VAL A 307 -6.27 -8.24 -17.77
N ASN A 308 -5.65 -8.44 -18.92
CA ASN A 308 -6.38 -8.60 -20.17
C ASN A 308 -6.50 -10.09 -20.49
N LEU A 309 -7.73 -10.59 -20.63
CA LEU A 309 -8.04 -11.99 -20.87
C LEU A 309 -8.95 -12.15 -22.09
N ASP A 310 -8.80 -13.27 -22.78
CA ASP A 310 -9.75 -13.78 -23.75
C ASP A 310 -10.47 -14.96 -23.08
N LEU A 311 -11.70 -14.71 -22.59
CA LEU A 311 -12.47 -15.68 -21.81
C LEU A 311 -13.45 -16.38 -22.73
N GLU A 312 -13.43 -17.69 -22.72
CA GLU A 312 -14.37 -18.53 -23.48
C GLU A 312 -15.82 -18.20 -23.11
N GLY A 313 -16.64 -17.88 -24.11
CA GLY A 313 -18.02 -17.42 -23.93
C GLY A 313 -18.20 -15.91 -23.73
N PHE A 314 -17.11 -15.16 -23.48
CA PHE A 314 -17.12 -13.70 -23.28
C PHE A 314 -16.07 -12.98 -24.14
N GLU A 315 -15.72 -13.60 -25.28
CA GLU A 315 -14.75 -13.07 -26.23
C GLU A 315 -15.23 -11.76 -26.85
N ASP A 316 -14.26 -10.95 -27.29
CA ASP A 316 -14.56 -9.83 -28.16
C ASP A 316 -15.01 -10.33 -29.52
N ARG A 317 -16.16 -9.85 -30.00
CA ARG A 317 -16.71 -10.27 -31.29
C ARG A 317 -16.78 -9.12 -32.30
N SER A 318 -16.45 -9.42 -33.53
CA SER A 318 -16.62 -8.51 -34.64
C SER A 318 -18.11 -8.23 -34.88
N PRO A 319 -18.47 -7.18 -35.65
CA PRO A 319 -19.87 -6.94 -36.07
C PRO A 319 -20.52 -8.12 -36.80
N GLU A 320 -19.71 -9.05 -37.33
CA GLU A 320 -20.12 -10.25 -38.02
C GLU A 320 -20.34 -11.46 -37.10
N GLY A 321 -20.06 -11.26 -35.77
CA GLY A 321 -20.26 -12.28 -34.73
C GLY A 321 -19.06 -13.22 -34.51
N GLU A 322 -17.97 -13.08 -35.29
CA GLU A 322 -16.77 -13.90 -35.11
C GLU A 322 -15.88 -13.38 -33.97
N PRO A 323 -15.23 -14.26 -33.17
CA PRO A 323 -14.29 -13.85 -32.12
C PRO A 323 -13.09 -13.16 -32.76
N THR A 324 -12.72 -11.97 -32.21
CA THR A 324 -11.60 -11.17 -32.74
C THR A 324 -10.25 -11.61 -32.21
N GLY A 325 -10.21 -12.40 -31.09
CA GLY A 325 -9.01 -12.76 -30.38
C GLY A 325 -8.38 -11.60 -29.61
N ILE A 326 -9.10 -10.47 -29.45
CA ILE A 326 -8.67 -9.34 -28.64
C ILE A 326 -8.94 -9.65 -27.18
N LYS A 327 -7.90 -9.56 -26.35
CA LYS A 327 -8.03 -9.71 -24.91
C LYS A 327 -8.71 -8.49 -24.29
N LEU A 328 -9.77 -8.73 -23.52
CA LEU A 328 -10.53 -7.69 -22.83
C LEU A 328 -10.01 -7.46 -21.41
N PRO A 329 -10.13 -6.24 -20.84
CA PRO A 329 -9.71 -5.96 -19.49
C PRO A 329 -10.69 -6.53 -18.47
N TYR A 330 -10.17 -7.32 -17.52
CA TYR A 330 -10.88 -7.90 -16.39
C TYR A 330 -10.15 -7.65 -15.07
N ILE A 331 -10.90 -7.75 -13.97
CA ILE A 331 -10.38 -7.85 -12.61
C ILE A 331 -10.70 -9.25 -12.12
N VAL A 332 -9.66 -10.02 -11.82
CA VAL A 332 -9.79 -11.39 -11.32
C VAL A 332 -9.24 -11.43 -9.91
N THR A 333 -10.06 -11.88 -8.95
CA THR A 333 -9.61 -12.08 -7.57
C THR A 333 -9.35 -13.56 -7.33
N VAL A 334 -8.12 -13.87 -6.93
CA VAL A 334 -7.64 -15.25 -6.68
C VAL A 334 -7.20 -15.34 -5.23
N GLU A 335 -7.56 -16.41 -4.54
CA GLU A 335 -6.99 -16.69 -3.20
C GLU A 335 -5.60 -17.33 -3.35
N GLU A 336 -4.60 -16.79 -2.61
CA GLU A 336 -3.19 -17.10 -2.81
C GLU A 336 -2.83 -18.56 -2.55
N ASN A 337 -3.45 -19.23 -1.55
CA ASN A 337 -3.11 -20.61 -1.16
C ASN A 337 -3.82 -21.66 -2.01
N SER A 338 -5.14 -21.56 -2.14
CA SER A 338 -5.96 -22.50 -2.89
C SER A 338 -5.88 -22.27 -4.40
N ARG A 339 -5.46 -21.05 -4.81
CA ARG A 339 -5.49 -20.55 -6.19
C ARG A 339 -6.91 -20.53 -6.79
N SER A 340 -7.90 -20.55 -5.93
CA SER A 340 -9.31 -20.52 -6.33
C SER A 340 -9.71 -19.11 -6.74
N ILE A 341 -10.42 -18.99 -7.86
CA ILE A 341 -10.96 -17.72 -8.33
C ILE A 341 -12.25 -17.41 -7.57
N LEU A 342 -12.27 -16.24 -6.92
CA LEU A 342 -13.42 -15.73 -6.16
C LEU A 342 -14.31 -14.84 -7.01
N SER A 343 -13.74 -14.06 -7.90
CA SER A 343 -14.50 -13.19 -8.79
C SER A 343 -13.77 -12.91 -10.10
N ILE A 344 -14.54 -12.73 -11.17
CA ILE A 344 -14.10 -12.21 -12.47
C ILE A 344 -15.08 -11.11 -12.86
N ARG A 345 -14.60 -9.88 -12.96
CA ARG A 345 -15.42 -8.72 -13.30
C ARG A 345 -14.84 -7.96 -14.50
N ARG A 346 -15.71 -7.43 -15.34
CA ARG A 346 -15.30 -6.60 -16.49
C ARG A 346 -14.70 -5.29 -15.98
N ASN A 347 -13.57 -4.88 -16.55
CA ASN A 347 -12.84 -3.67 -16.13
C ASN A 347 -12.92 -2.58 -17.21
N TYR A 348 -14.13 -2.34 -17.76
CA TYR A 348 -14.44 -1.29 -18.74
C TYR A 348 -15.87 -0.80 -18.53
N GLU A 349 -16.18 0.41 -19.02
CA GLU A 349 -17.53 0.99 -18.86
C GLU A 349 -18.54 0.36 -19.82
N VAL A 350 -19.79 0.33 -19.38
CA VAL A 350 -20.92 -0.08 -20.23
C VAL A 350 -21.04 0.88 -21.42
N GLY A 351 -21.11 0.33 -22.64
CA GLY A 351 -21.25 1.13 -23.86
C GLY A 351 -19.94 1.75 -24.39
N ASP A 352 -18.79 1.49 -23.76
CA ASP A 352 -17.50 1.87 -24.32
C ASP A 352 -17.10 0.90 -25.44
N GLU A 353 -17.24 1.32 -26.69
CA GLU A 353 -16.87 0.55 -27.89
C GLU A 353 -15.38 0.16 -27.91
N LYS A 354 -14.53 0.98 -27.27
CA LYS A 354 -13.08 0.75 -27.20
C LYS A 354 -12.69 -0.17 -26.06
N ARG A 355 -13.63 -0.44 -25.14
CA ARG A 355 -13.40 -1.25 -23.93
C ARG A 355 -12.14 -0.84 -23.17
N THR A 356 -12.02 0.47 -22.96
CA THR A 356 -10.86 1.08 -22.32
C THR A 356 -10.76 0.64 -20.87
N LYS A 357 -9.59 0.12 -20.48
CA LYS A 357 -9.27 -0.31 -19.11
C LYS A 357 -9.54 0.83 -18.11
N ILE A 358 -10.31 0.54 -17.07
CA ILE A 358 -10.52 1.45 -15.95
C ILE A 358 -9.30 1.38 -15.04
N SER A 359 -8.73 2.55 -14.72
CA SER A 359 -7.63 2.65 -13.76
C SER A 359 -8.17 2.92 -12.36
N TYR A 360 -7.66 2.18 -11.37
CA TYR A 360 -7.98 2.34 -9.95
C TYR A 360 -6.78 2.83 -9.14
N PHE A 361 -5.57 2.68 -9.67
CA PHE A 361 -4.35 2.96 -8.94
C PHE A 361 -3.69 4.25 -9.40
N VAL A 362 -3.11 4.96 -8.45
CA VAL A 362 -2.28 6.14 -8.68
C VAL A 362 -0.89 5.88 -8.12
N HIS A 363 0.13 6.10 -8.93
CA HIS A 363 1.52 5.92 -8.55
C HIS A 363 2.13 7.23 -8.05
N PHE A 364 2.63 7.21 -6.82
CA PHE A 364 3.41 8.28 -6.22
C PHE A 364 4.90 7.89 -6.24
N LYS A 365 5.74 8.70 -6.85
CA LYS A 365 7.20 8.48 -6.94
C LYS A 365 7.95 9.57 -6.18
N PHE A 366 8.84 9.17 -5.27
CA PHE A 366 9.75 10.10 -4.60
C PHE A 366 10.79 10.63 -5.59
N LEU A 367 11.60 9.76 -6.16
CA LEU A 367 12.46 10.03 -7.30
C LEU A 367 12.16 9.03 -8.42
N PRO A 368 12.09 9.47 -9.68
CA PRO A 368 11.93 8.56 -10.79
C PRO A 368 13.13 7.60 -10.85
N GLY A 369 12.84 6.30 -10.89
CA GLY A 369 13.83 5.25 -11.09
C GLY A 369 14.19 5.06 -12.57
N LEU A 370 14.98 4.03 -12.86
CA LEU A 370 15.29 3.60 -14.22
C LEU A 370 14.22 2.68 -14.81
N GLY A 371 13.31 2.18 -13.97
CA GLY A 371 12.19 1.31 -14.33
C GLY A 371 10.88 1.79 -13.70
N PHE A 372 10.01 0.83 -13.40
CA PHE A 372 8.70 1.12 -12.82
C PHE A 372 8.80 1.77 -11.44
N TYR A 373 9.56 1.14 -10.52
CA TYR A 373 9.69 1.63 -9.14
C TYR A 373 10.66 2.81 -9.07
N GLY A 374 10.33 3.79 -8.20
CA GLY A 374 11.18 4.94 -7.90
C GLY A 374 12.30 4.63 -6.91
N PHE A 375 13.23 5.56 -6.77
CA PHE A 375 14.27 5.52 -5.75
C PHE A 375 13.85 6.30 -4.50
N GLY A 376 14.02 5.70 -3.32
CA GLY A 376 13.83 6.33 -2.03
C GLY A 376 15.15 6.71 -1.35
N LEU A 377 15.04 7.29 -0.17
CA LEU A 377 16.19 7.67 0.65
C LEU A 377 17.06 6.47 1.05
N ILE A 378 16.46 5.28 1.22
CA ILE A 378 17.22 4.04 1.44
C ILE A 378 18.25 3.83 0.33
N HIS A 379 17.87 4.02 -0.92
CA HIS A 379 18.76 3.86 -2.07
C HIS A 379 19.82 4.96 -2.15
N MET A 380 19.48 6.19 -1.73
CA MET A 380 20.33 7.36 -1.87
C MET A 380 21.34 7.49 -0.73
N ILE A 381 20.90 7.37 0.51
CA ILE A 381 21.71 7.61 1.70
C ILE A 381 21.89 6.39 2.60
N GLY A 382 21.28 5.24 2.24
CA GLY A 382 21.39 4.01 3.03
C GLY A 382 22.84 3.56 3.25
N GLY A 383 23.69 3.67 2.24
CA GLY A 383 25.13 3.39 2.35
C GLY A 383 25.84 4.31 3.34
N LEU A 384 25.51 5.62 3.33
CA LEU A 384 26.07 6.60 4.26
C LEU A 384 25.56 6.34 5.70
N SER A 385 24.26 6.08 5.87
CA SER A 385 23.68 5.73 7.15
C SER A 385 24.30 4.46 7.77
N ARG A 386 24.53 3.44 6.94
CA ARG A 386 25.22 2.20 7.34
C ARG A 386 26.65 2.47 7.80
N THR A 387 27.38 3.30 7.05
CA THR A 387 28.76 3.67 7.41
C THR A 387 28.81 4.48 8.71
N ALA A 388 27.92 5.45 8.88
CA ALA A 388 27.80 6.24 10.10
C ALA A 388 27.49 5.34 11.32
N THR A 389 26.56 4.40 11.16
CA THR A 389 26.18 3.42 12.18
C THR A 389 27.37 2.51 12.55
N ALA A 390 28.13 2.01 11.58
CA ALA A 390 29.30 1.18 11.82
C ALA A 390 30.41 1.95 12.55
N ALA A 391 30.64 3.20 12.18
CA ALA A 391 31.60 4.08 12.86
C ALA A 391 31.17 4.38 14.31
N LEU A 392 29.88 4.69 14.52
CA LEU A 392 29.32 4.92 15.86
C LEU A 392 29.49 3.69 16.76
N ARG A 393 29.13 2.52 16.28
CA ARG A 393 29.30 1.25 17.01
C ARG A 393 30.75 1.00 17.35
N SER A 394 31.66 1.16 16.40
CA SER A 394 33.10 0.98 16.63
C SER A 394 33.67 1.94 17.68
N LEU A 395 33.21 3.20 17.70
CA LEU A 395 33.59 4.19 18.72
C LEU A 395 33.09 3.81 20.11
N LEU A 396 31.82 3.41 20.21
CA LEU A 396 31.20 2.99 21.48
C LEU A 396 31.87 1.71 22.03
N ASP A 397 32.12 0.73 21.16
CA ASP A 397 32.77 -0.52 21.52
C ASP A 397 34.22 -0.32 21.97
N ALA A 398 34.98 0.53 21.26
CA ALA A 398 36.34 0.91 21.67
C ALA A 398 36.33 1.64 23.03
N GLY A 399 35.37 2.54 23.26
CA GLY A 399 35.17 3.21 24.53
C GLY A 399 34.86 2.24 25.69
N THR A 400 33.99 1.27 25.43
CA THR A 400 33.62 0.23 26.41
C THR A 400 34.82 -0.63 26.76
N LEU A 401 35.59 -1.11 25.80
CA LEU A 401 36.78 -1.92 26.01
C LEU A 401 37.92 -1.14 26.68
N SER A 402 38.07 0.15 26.35
CA SER A 402 39.05 1.03 26.97
C SER A 402 38.73 1.32 28.45
N ASN A 403 37.44 1.55 28.78
CA ASN A 403 36.98 1.86 30.13
C ASN A 403 36.88 0.62 31.05
N LEU A 404 36.63 -0.55 30.45
CA LEU A 404 36.53 -1.84 31.13
C LEU A 404 37.60 -2.80 30.60
N PRO A 405 38.89 -2.56 30.90
CA PRO A 405 39.97 -3.34 30.28
C PRO A 405 39.94 -4.79 30.81
N ALA A 406 39.97 -5.72 29.86
CA ALA A 406 40.23 -7.12 30.16
C ALA A 406 41.74 -7.37 30.30
N GLY A 407 42.13 -8.44 30.94
CA GLY A 407 43.53 -8.77 31.16
C GLY A 407 43.76 -10.26 31.42
N PHE A 408 45.02 -10.61 31.52
CA PHE A 408 45.45 -11.94 31.92
C PHE A 408 45.95 -11.89 33.37
N LYS A 409 45.59 -12.92 34.13
CA LYS A 409 46.17 -13.16 35.45
C LYS A 409 47.09 -14.36 35.40
N GLN A 410 48.23 -14.30 36.11
CA GLN A 410 49.14 -15.42 36.20
C GLN A 410 48.47 -16.61 36.91
N ARG A 411 48.73 -17.80 36.44
CA ARG A 411 48.14 -19.02 37.01
C ARG A 411 48.64 -19.20 38.45
N GLY A 412 47.74 -19.45 39.40
CA GLY A 412 48.07 -19.64 40.82
C GLY A 412 47.72 -18.47 41.74
N ILE A 413 47.29 -17.32 41.20
CA ILE A 413 46.76 -16.21 41.96
C ILE A 413 45.35 -16.53 42.39
N ARG A 414 45.07 -16.39 43.69
CA ARG A 414 43.73 -16.51 44.25
C ARG A 414 43.24 -15.12 44.66
N ILE A 415 42.11 -14.72 44.19
CA ILE A 415 41.39 -13.51 44.57
C ILE A 415 40.20 -13.98 45.40
N ARG A 416 40.01 -13.41 46.59
CA ARG A 416 38.85 -13.72 47.42
C ARG A 416 37.61 -13.19 46.70
N ASP A 417 36.58 -14.02 46.54
CA ASP A 417 35.33 -13.71 45.85
C ASP A 417 35.47 -13.34 44.35
N ASP A 418 36.33 -14.06 43.62
CA ASP A 418 36.63 -13.88 42.18
C ASP A 418 35.38 -13.93 41.29
N ALA A 419 34.27 -14.52 41.75
CA ALA A 419 32.99 -14.63 41.01
C ALA A 419 32.09 -13.40 41.10
N GLN A 420 32.38 -12.45 41.97
CA GLN A 420 31.56 -11.25 42.18
C GLN A 420 32.26 -10.00 41.63
N SER A 421 31.45 -9.08 41.05
CA SER A 421 31.92 -7.78 40.59
C SER A 421 32.45 -6.94 41.75
N ILE A 422 33.59 -6.25 41.58
CA ILE A 422 34.15 -5.32 42.55
C ILE A 422 33.26 -4.07 42.64
N GLN A 423 32.86 -3.70 43.86
CA GLN A 423 32.07 -2.48 44.08
C GLN A 423 32.99 -1.25 44.18
N PRO A 424 32.50 -0.06 43.83
CA PRO A 424 33.28 1.17 44.00
C PRO A 424 33.70 1.38 45.47
N GLY A 425 35.01 1.48 45.68
CA GLY A 425 35.59 1.63 47.03
C GLY A 425 35.89 0.33 47.77
N GLU A 426 35.68 -0.83 47.15
CA GLU A 426 35.99 -2.14 47.72
C GLU A 426 37.46 -2.51 47.51
N PHE A 427 38.09 -3.08 48.55
CA PHE A 427 39.43 -3.68 48.49
C PHE A 427 39.32 -5.17 48.75
N ARG A 428 39.95 -5.98 47.88
CA ARG A 428 39.94 -7.44 47.99
C ARG A 428 41.33 -7.98 48.27
N ASP A 429 41.40 -9.02 49.12
CA ASP A 429 42.61 -9.74 49.38
C ASP A 429 43.03 -10.58 48.20
N VAL A 430 44.30 -10.51 47.82
CA VAL A 430 44.90 -11.26 46.72
C VAL A 430 46.11 -12.02 47.19
N ASP A 431 46.07 -13.35 47.10
CA ASP A 431 47.22 -14.20 47.37
C ASP A 431 48.07 -14.32 46.10
N ALA A 432 49.25 -13.69 46.08
CA ALA A 432 50.21 -13.73 45.00
C ALA A 432 51.47 -14.50 45.42
N PRO A 433 51.70 -15.72 44.93
CA PRO A 433 52.86 -16.55 45.30
C PRO A 433 54.21 -15.93 44.94
N GLY A 434 54.25 -14.93 44.07
CA GLY A 434 55.47 -14.24 43.62
C GLY A 434 55.81 -12.93 44.30
N GLY A 435 54.99 -12.47 45.26
CA GLY A 435 55.25 -11.26 46.05
C GLY A 435 55.00 -9.90 45.38
N ASN A 436 54.87 -9.88 44.07
CA ASN A 436 54.59 -8.62 43.35
C ASN A 436 53.30 -8.75 42.51
N ILE A 437 52.22 -8.12 43.01
CA ILE A 437 50.90 -8.17 42.39
C ILE A 437 50.93 -7.53 41.01
N ARG A 438 51.74 -6.47 40.81
CA ARG A 438 51.80 -5.75 39.52
C ARG A 438 52.29 -6.58 38.37
N ASP A 439 53.25 -7.48 38.59
CA ASP A 439 53.85 -8.34 37.53
C ASP A 439 52.96 -9.56 37.24
N SER A 440 51.95 -9.77 38.07
CA SER A 440 51.07 -10.92 38.01
C SER A 440 49.77 -10.68 37.21
N PHE A 441 49.50 -9.42 36.86
CA PHE A 441 48.34 -9.00 36.06
C PHE A 441 48.83 -8.22 34.85
N MET A 442 48.43 -8.64 33.67
CA MET A 442 48.67 -7.96 32.40
C MET A 442 47.35 -7.49 31.83
N THR A 443 47.12 -6.18 31.80
CA THR A 443 45.97 -5.60 31.11
C THR A 443 46.22 -5.63 29.61
N LEU A 444 45.20 -6.01 28.82
CA LEU A 444 45.28 -5.92 27.38
C LEU A 444 45.33 -4.44 26.94
N PRO A 445 46.24 -4.08 26.00
CA PRO A 445 46.39 -2.69 25.57
C PRO A 445 45.26 -2.34 24.58
N PHE A 446 44.06 -2.11 25.07
CA PHE A 446 42.98 -1.59 24.26
C PHE A 446 43.27 -0.14 23.89
N LYS A 447 43.04 0.17 22.59
CA LYS A 447 43.23 1.55 22.11
C LYS A 447 42.01 2.39 22.48
N GLU A 448 42.24 3.65 22.77
CA GLU A 448 41.16 4.64 22.93
C GLU A 448 40.38 4.83 21.64
N PRO A 449 39.12 5.30 21.70
CA PRO A 449 38.32 5.61 20.53
C PRO A 449 39.07 6.53 19.54
N SER A 450 39.12 6.17 18.29
CA SER A 450 39.89 6.89 17.28
C SER A 450 39.25 8.25 16.94
N GLN A 451 39.99 9.34 17.14
CA GLN A 451 39.54 10.68 16.76
C GLN A 451 39.35 10.81 15.24
N THR A 452 40.17 10.10 14.45
CA THR A 452 40.01 10.06 12.98
C THR A 452 38.68 9.42 12.60
N LEU A 453 38.27 8.35 13.30
CA LEU A 453 36.98 7.69 13.04
C LEU A 453 35.80 8.60 13.41
N LEU A 454 35.92 9.37 14.49
CA LEU A 454 34.93 10.38 14.88
C LEU A 454 34.78 11.47 13.82
N GLN A 455 35.93 11.97 13.29
CA GLN A 455 35.92 12.95 12.20
C GLN A 455 35.30 12.38 10.92
N LEU A 456 35.64 11.13 10.55
CA LEU A 456 35.05 10.43 9.41
C LEU A 456 33.53 10.30 9.57
N MET A 457 33.07 9.90 10.73
CA MET A 457 31.63 9.82 11.05
C MET A 457 30.95 11.18 10.81
N GLY A 458 31.53 12.27 11.31
CA GLY A 458 31.01 13.63 11.11
C GLY A 458 30.89 14.00 9.63
N VAL A 459 31.91 13.69 8.81
CA VAL A 459 31.88 13.93 7.35
C VAL A 459 30.79 13.12 6.67
N VAL A 460 30.65 11.85 7.02
CA VAL A 460 29.63 10.95 6.45
C VAL A 460 28.21 11.41 6.82
N VAL A 461 27.99 11.78 8.08
CA VAL A 461 26.71 12.33 8.55
C VAL A 461 26.36 13.61 7.81
N GLN A 462 27.31 14.55 7.71
CA GLN A 462 27.10 15.79 6.96
C GLN A 462 26.80 15.55 5.47
N ALA A 463 27.47 14.58 4.85
CA ALA A 463 27.17 14.19 3.48
C ALA A 463 25.75 13.62 3.36
N GLY A 464 25.32 12.75 4.29
CA GLY A 464 23.96 12.21 4.35
C GLY A 464 22.89 13.30 4.50
N GLN A 465 23.09 14.22 5.42
CA GLN A 465 22.19 15.37 5.64
C GLN A 465 22.09 16.29 4.43
N ARG A 466 23.19 16.56 3.75
CA ARG A 466 23.18 17.33 2.50
C ARG A 466 22.40 16.63 1.38
N PHE A 467 22.60 15.32 1.23
CA PHE A 467 21.87 14.54 0.23
C PHE A 467 20.37 14.50 0.49
N ALA A 468 19.99 14.39 1.76
CA ALA A 468 18.58 14.42 2.17
C ALA A 468 17.97 15.83 2.15
N SER A 469 18.74 16.86 1.79
CA SER A 469 18.34 18.28 1.82
C SER A 469 17.97 18.82 3.22
N ILE A 470 18.39 18.11 4.27
CA ILE A 470 18.12 18.48 5.68
C ILE A 470 19.00 19.68 6.09
N ALA A 471 20.25 19.70 5.61
CA ALA A 471 21.23 20.72 5.98
C ALA A 471 20.81 22.15 5.59
N ASP A 472 19.98 22.28 4.55
CA ASP A 472 19.55 23.60 4.07
C ASP A 472 18.36 24.18 4.88
N LEU A 473 17.71 23.35 5.73
CA LEU A 473 16.60 23.77 6.60
C LEU A 473 17.08 24.25 7.98
N GLN A 474 18.33 23.95 8.36
CA GLN A 474 18.93 24.36 9.64
C GLN A 474 19.48 25.81 9.61
N VAL A 475 18.97 26.67 8.77
CA VAL A 475 19.41 28.08 8.68
C VAL A 475 19.21 28.88 9.98
N GLY A 476 18.48 28.30 10.97
CA GLY A 476 18.26 28.93 12.28
C GLY A 476 19.45 28.91 13.23
N GLU A 477 20.42 27.98 13.08
CA GLU A 477 21.55 27.83 14.01
C GLU A 477 22.88 28.47 13.54
N GLY A 478 22.99 28.77 12.25
CA GLY A 478 24.21 29.30 11.64
C GLY A 478 24.14 30.79 11.36
N ASN A 479 24.79 31.62 12.17
CA ASN A 479 25.01 33.03 11.95
C ASN A 479 23.81 33.99 12.09
N GLN A 480 23.54 34.40 13.29
CA GLN A 480 22.64 35.54 13.60
C GLN A 480 23.06 36.87 12.94
N GLN A 481 24.18 36.91 12.23
CA GLN A 481 24.73 38.10 11.54
C GLN A 481 24.65 38.03 10.01
N ALA A 482 24.05 36.96 9.43
CA ALA A 482 23.90 36.89 7.98
C ALA A 482 22.83 37.89 7.52
N ALA A 483 23.15 38.64 6.45
CA ALA A 483 22.17 39.55 5.86
C ALA A 483 20.90 38.80 5.43
N VAL A 484 19.72 39.40 5.71
CA VAL A 484 18.40 38.82 5.44
C VAL A 484 18.29 38.25 4.02
N GLY A 485 18.90 38.91 3.04
CA GLY A 485 18.93 38.45 1.65
C GLY A 485 19.70 37.15 1.43
N THR A 486 20.79 36.92 2.19
CA THR A 486 21.57 35.67 2.11
C THR A 486 20.79 34.50 2.72
N THR A 487 20.11 34.76 3.83
CA THR A 487 19.25 33.77 4.50
C THR A 487 18.07 33.37 3.60
N VAL A 488 17.40 34.33 2.98
CA VAL A 488 16.30 34.08 2.02
C VAL A 488 16.81 33.31 0.79
N ALA A 489 17.98 33.65 0.23
CA ALA A 489 18.55 32.93 -0.92
C ALA A 489 18.95 31.48 -0.57
N LEU A 490 19.43 31.22 0.65
CA LEU A 490 19.76 29.89 1.14
C LEU A 490 18.47 29.04 1.37
N LEU A 491 17.43 29.63 1.96
CA LEU A 491 16.13 29.01 2.10
C LEU A 491 15.51 28.66 0.74
N GLU A 492 15.59 29.60 -0.22
CA GLU A 492 15.09 29.36 -1.57
C GLU A 492 15.87 28.27 -2.30
N ARG A 493 17.20 28.16 -2.08
CA ARG A 493 18.01 27.09 -2.66
C ARG A 493 17.68 25.71 -2.07
N GLY A 494 17.52 25.61 -0.75
CA GLY A 494 17.15 24.36 -0.07
C GLY A 494 15.76 23.89 -0.48
N SER A 495 14.81 24.81 -0.64
CA SER A 495 13.45 24.50 -1.07
C SER A 495 13.34 23.96 -2.51
N ARG A 496 14.33 24.19 -3.39
CA ARG A 496 14.26 23.79 -4.81
C ARG A 496 14.19 22.27 -5.00
N THR A 497 14.98 21.48 -4.27
CA THR A 497 14.98 20.02 -4.39
C THR A 497 13.66 19.46 -3.87
N MET A 498 13.21 19.94 -2.71
CA MET A 498 11.90 19.57 -2.13
C MET A 498 10.76 20.01 -3.05
N SER A 499 10.81 21.21 -3.63
CA SER A 499 9.83 21.71 -4.59
C SER A 499 9.68 20.80 -5.81
N ALA A 500 10.78 20.22 -6.31
CA ALA A 500 10.71 19.26 -7.43
C ALA A 500 10.02 17.95 -7.04
N ILE A 501 10.23 17.46 -5.83
CA ILE A 501 9.53 16.28 -5.29
C ILE A 501 8.05 16.60 -5.10
N HIS A 502 7.73 17.71 -4.43
CA HIS A 502 6.36 18.15 -4.22
C HIS A 502 5.60 18.34 -5.54
N LYS A 503 6.24 18.89 -6.59
CA LYS A 503 5.62 19.04 -7.91
C LYS A 503 5.22 17.68 -8.52
N ARG A 504 6.03 16.63 -8.32
CA ARG A 504 5.66 15.27 -8.76
C ARG A 504 4.48 14.73 -7.95
N LEU A 505 4.50 14.93 -6.64
CA LEU A 505 3.39 14.51 -5.76
C LEU A 505 2.09 15.25 -6.11
N TYR A 506 2.14 16.54 -6.40
CA TYR A 506 0.98 17.29 -6.92
C TYR A 506 0.46 16.72 -8.25
N SER A 507 1.34 16.25 -9.13
CA SER A 507 0.91 15.60 -10.38
C SER A 507 0.19 14.28 -10.10
N SER A 508 0.68 13.47 -9.14
CA SER A 508 0.02 12.24 -8.72
C SER A 508 -1.31 12.52 -8.01
N LEU A 509 -1.36 13.50 -7.10
CA LEU A 509 -2.61 13.96 -6.47
C LEU A 509 -3.65 14.43 -7.49
N LYS A 510 -3.22 15.15 -8.53
CA LYS A 510 -4.12 15.55 -9.61
C LYS A 510 -4.76 14.34 -10.30
N ASN A 511 -4.02 13.25 -10.48
CA ASN A 511 -4.56 12.00 -11.05
C ASN A 511 -5.51 11.31 -10.05
N GLU A 512 -5.17 11.29 -8.76
CA GLU A 512 -6.03 10.78 -7.70
C GLU A 512 -7.38 11.53 -7.68
N PHE A 513 -7.36 12.86 -7.69
CA PHE A 513 -8.58 13.67 -7.68
C PHE A 513 -9.42 13.49 -8.95
N ARG A 514 -8.81 13.19 -10.10
CA ARG A 514 -9.54 12.83 -11.32
C ARG A 514 -10.25 11.50 -11.19
N LEU A 515 -9.60 10.50 -10.59
CA LEU A 515 -10.24 9.21 -10.32
C LEU A 515 -11.38 9.37 -9.31
N LEU A 516 -11.17 10.12 -8.24
CA LEU A 516 -12.21 10.43 -7.25
C LEU A 516 -13.40 11.16 -7.88
N ALA A 517 -13.14 12.17 -8.71
CA ALA A 517 -14.21 12.91 -9.41
C ALA A 517 -15.04 11.98 -10.33
N ARG A 518 -14.41 10.97 -10.95
CA ARG A 518 -15.10 9.93 -11.72
C ARG A 518 -15.96 9.05 -10.83
N VAL A 519 -15.42 8.58 -9.69
CA VAL A 519 -16.17 7.77 -8.72
C VAL A 519 -17.37 8.55 -8.19
N PHE A 520 -17.19 9.83 -7.83
CA PHE A 520 -18.28 10.68 -7.38
C PHE A 520 -19.37 10.85 -8.43
N LYS A 521 -18.99 11.01 -9.71
CA LYS A 521 -19.95 11.12 -10.81
C LYS A 521 -20.78 9.85 -11.02
N LEU A 522 -20.20 8.67 -10.79
CA LEU A 522 -20.86 7.39 -11.05
C LEU A 522 -21.74 6.91 -9.90
N TYR A 523 -21.32 7.15 -8.66
CA TYR A 523 -21.93 6.52 -7.49
C TYR A 523 -22.62 7.49 -6.52
N LEU A 524 -22.28 8.78 -6.55
CA LEU A 524 -22.94 9.75 -5.68
C LEU A 524 -24.21 10.31 -6.31
N PRO A 525 -25.22 10.68 -5.50
CA PRO A 525 -26.44 11.27 -6.00
C PRO A 525 -26.17 12.58 -6.77
N GLN A 526 -26.97 12.82 -7.81
CA GLN A 526 -26.82 14.02 -8.66
C GLN A 526 -27.13 15.32 -7.92
N GLU A 527 -27.98 15.25 -6.91
CA GLU A 527 -28.34 16.36 -6.04
C GLU A 527 -27.81 16.10 -4.64
N TYR A 528 -26.97 17.00 -4.16
CA TYR A 528 -26.45 16.95 -2.80
C TYR A 528 -27.11 18.06 -1.97
N PRO A 529 -27.73 17.76 -0.81
CA PRO A 529 -28.30 18.79 0.05
C PRO A 529 -27.16 19.67 0.58
N TYR A 530 -27.17 20.91 0.18
CA TYR A 530 -26.25 21.94 0.62
C TYR A 530 -26.95 22.80 1.65
N ASP A 531 -26.69 22.54 2.92
CA ASP A 531 -27.12 23.46 3.99
C ASP A 531 -26.10 24.61 4.07
N VAL A 532 -26.58 25.80 3.76
CA VAL A 532 -25.83 27.07 3.88
C VAL A 532 -25.79 27.52 5.33
#